data_c4d6e07d42571c5279fd5f008d2dd2ff
#
_entry.id   c4d6e07d42571c5279fd5f008d2dd2ff
#
_cell.length_a   1.000
_cell.length_b   1.000
_cell.length_c   1.000
_cell.angle_alpha   90.00
_cell.angle_beta   90.00
_cell.angle_gamma   90.00
#
_symmetry.space_group_name_H-M   'P 1'
#
loop_
_entity.id
_entity.type
_entity.pdbx_description
1 polymer ?
#
loop_
_entity_poly.entity_id
_entity_poly.type
_entity_poly.pdbx_seq_one_letter_code
_entity_poly.pdbx_strand_id
1 'polypeptide(L)'
;QMTYQYTFIVTNMESKPEDVIRFYCNRGTMENFIKESKSGFNMDAMSSHNFVVNANKLQLSALAYNLLNWFRRLVLPVKMRKLRIDTLRLKLIKIAAKIIHSARYITFKLCSSCPYQNDYLEILRNIKNLTVKLE
;
A
#
# COMPACT_ATOMS: atom_id res chain seq x y z
N GLN A 1 9.93 -22.04 -31.16
CA GLN A 1 8.51 -22.29 -31.52
C GLN A 1 7.65 -21.44 -30.59
N MET A 2 6.88 -20.50 -31.17
CA MET A 2 5.83 -19.80 -30.41
C MET A 2 4.68 -20.79 -30.23
N THR A 3 4.42 -21.20 -28.99
CA THR A 3 3.26 -22.00 -28.64
C THR A 3 2.16 -21.07 -28.14
N TYR A 4 0.98 -21.12 -28.76
CA TYR A 4 -0.18 -20.37 -28.31
C TYR A 4 -0.81 -21.10 -27.13
N GLN A 5 -1.10 -20.35 -26.04
CA GLN A 5 -1.86 -20.84 -24.92
C GLN A 5 -3.31 -20.36 -25.06
N TYR A 6 -4.24 -21.31 -25.12
CA TYR A 6 -5.66 -21.00 -25.24
C TYR A 6 -6.31 -21.02 -23.84
N THR A 7 -7.13 -20.00 -23.56
CA THR A 7 -7.93 -19.92 -22.34
C THR A 7 -9.38 -19.65 -22.74
N PHE A 8 -10.29 -20.40 -22.15
CA PHE A 8 -11.73 -20.25 -22.40
C PHE A 8 -12.38 -19.55 -21.22
N ILE A 9 -13.24 -18.57 -21.51
CA ILE A 9 -14.04 -17.85 -20.51
C ILE A 9 -15.50 -18.16 -20.81
N VAL A 10 -16.19 -18.75 -19.84
CA VAL A 10 -17.64 -18.97 -19.90
C VAL A 10 -18.33 -17.87 -19.11
N THR A 11 -19.31 -17.23 -19.72
CA THR A 11 -20.02 -16.09 -19.10
C THR A 11 -21.47 -16.05 -19.57
N ASN A 12 -22.35 -15.51 -18.75
CA ASN A 12 -23.73 -15.14 -19.11
C ASN A 12 -23.89 -13.64 -19.41
N MET A 13 -22.76 -12.91 -19.55
CA MET A 13 -22.78 -11.48 -19.87
C MET A 13 -23.10 -11.31 -21.37
N GLU A 14 -24.02 -10.41 -21.69
CA GLU A 14 -24.39 -10.02 -23.06
C GLU A 14 -23.47 -8.92 -23.64
N SER A 15 -22.27 -8.79 -23.10
CA SER A 15 -21.28 -7.77 -23.47
C SER A 15 -20.40 -8.24 -24.63
N LYS A 16 -19.74 -7.29 -25.30
CA LYS A 16 -18.76 -7.62 -26.36
C LYS A 16 -17.60 -8.46 -25.78
N PRO A 17 -17.01 -9.37 -26.58
CA PRO A 17 -15.92 -10.24 -26.14
C PRO A 17 -14.74 -9.48 -25.50
N GLU A 18 -14.39 -8.31 -26.04
CA GLU A 18 -13.28 -7.48 -25.52
C GLU A 18 -13.58 -6.97 -24.10
N ASP A 19 -14.85 -6.62 -23.82
CA ASP A 19 -15.26 -6.13 -22.49
C ASP A 19 -15.30 -7.26 -21.47
N VAL A 20 -15.71 -8.45 -21.90
CA VAL A 20 -15.67 -9.67 -21.07
C VAL A 20 -14.22 -10.01 -20.69
N ILE A 21 -13.30 -9.98 -21.66
CA ILE A 21 -11.88 -10.22 -21.42
C ILE A 21 -11.32 -9.16 -20.47
N ARG A 22 -11.63 -7.89 -20.68
CA ARG A 22 -11.17 -6.78 -19.81
C ARG A 22 -11.70 -6.94 -18.39
N PHE A 23 -12.97 -7.31 -18.23
CA PHE A 23 -13.58 -7.59 -16.93
C PHE A 23 -12.89 -8.76 -16.23
N TYR A 24 -12.67 -9.87 -16.95
CA TYR A 24 -11.95 -11.03 -16.43
C TYR A 24 -10.52 -10.72 -16.00
N CYS A 25 -9.80 -9.93 -16.78
CA CYS A 25 -8.42 -9.51 -16.44
C CYS A 25 -8.35 -8.67 -15.15
N ASN A 26 -9.44 -7.99 -14.75
CA ASN A 26 -9.50 -7.27 -13.47
C ASN A 26 -9.41 -8.20 -12.23
N ARG A 27 -9.70 -9.49 -12.40
CA ARG A 27 -9.46 -10.50 -11.36
C ARG A 27 -8.02 -10.52 -10.89
N GLY A 28 -7.05 -10.45 -11.83
CA GLY A 28 -5.64 -10.40 -11.48
C GLY A 28 -5.25 -9.18 -10.64
N THR A 29 -5.94 -8.05 -10.83
CA THR A 29 -5.76 -6.85 -10.01
C THR A 29 -6.22 -7.09 -8.57
N MET A 30 -7.37 -7.73 -8.38
CA MET A 30 -7.89 -8.07 -7.06
C MET A 30 -6.98 -9.08 -6.33
N GLU A 31 -6.50 -10.10 -7.04
CA GLU A 31 -5.54 -11.07 -6.50
C GLU A 31 -4.24 -10.40 -6.04
N ASN A 32 -3.75 -9.40 -6.77
CA ASN A 32 -2.58 -8.63 -6.37
C ASN A 32 -2.83 -7.80 -5.10
N PHE A 33 -4.02 -7.21 -4.92
CA PHE A 33 -4.38 -6.49 -3.70
C PHE A 33 -4.46 -7.44 -2.50
N ILE A 34 -5.07 -8.62 -2.65
CA ILE A 34 -5.13 -9.64 -1.61
C ILE A 34 -3.71 -10.11 -1.25
N LYS A 35 -2.86 -10.36 -2.23
CA LYS A 35 -1.46 -10.76 -2.03
C LYS A 35 -0.67 -9.68 -1.28
N GLU A 36 -0.83 -8.42 -1.64
CA GLU A 36 -0.18 -7.31 -0.94
C GLU A 36 -0.69 -7.17 0.50
N SER A 37 -1.98 -7.35 0.72
CA SER A 37 -2.58 -7.30 2.06
C SER A 37 -2.05 -8.43 2.96
N LYS A 38 -1.90 -9.63 2.43
CA LYS A 38 -1.32 -10.76 3.16
C LYS A 38 0.15 -10.52 3.49
N SER A 39 0.98 -10.17 2.51
CA SER A 39 2.42 -10.00 2.72
C SER A 39 2.76 -8.74 3.51
N GLY A 40 2.03 -7.65 3.29
CA GLY A 40 2.34 -6.35 3.88
C GLY A 40 1.69 -6.09 5.25
N PHE A 41 0.54 -6.71 5.55
CA PHE A 41 -0.25 -6.46 6.77
C PHE A 41 -0.59 -7.71 7.56
N ASN A 42 -0.04 -8.87 7.18
CA ASN A 42 -0.29 -10.16 7.83
C ASN A 42 -1.80 -10.45 8.00
N MET A 43 -2.60 -10.17 6.98
CA MET A 43 -4.05 -10.34 7.04
C MET A 43 -4.47 -11.79 7.24
N ASP A 44 -3.66 -12.75 6.80
CA ASP A 44 -3.87 -14.19 6.91
C ASP A 44 -3.28 -14.84 8.17
N ALA A 45 -2.51 -14.07 8.97
CA ALA A 45 -1.91 -14.61 10.19
C ALA A 45 -2.94 -14.62 11.33
N MET A 46 -3.50 -15.79 11.60
CA MET A 46 -4.39 -16.01 12.75
C MET A 46 -3.56 -16.06 14.04
N SER A 47 -3.87 -15.16 14.99
CA SER A 47 -3.14 -15.05 16.27
C SER A 47 -3.90 -15.61 17.46
N SER A 48 -5.13 -16.06 17.27
CA SER A 48 -5.99 -16.56 18.33
C SER A 48 -6.87 -17.72 17.82
N HIS A 49 -7.32 -18.58 18.72
CA HIS A 49 -8.36 -19.58 18.45
C HIS A 49 -9.77 -18.94 18.48
N ASN A 50 -9.91 -17.71 18.97
CA ASN A 50 -11.19 -17.01 19.03
C ASN A 50 -11.48 -16.29 17.71
N PHE A 51 -12.65 -16.60 17.11
CA PHE A 51 -13.09 -16.03 15.85
C PHE A 51 -13.21 -14.49 15.91
N VAL A 52 -13.79 -13.94 16.99
CA VAL A 52 -14.02 -12.50 17.13
C VAL A 52 -12.69 -11.74 17.16
N VAL A 53 -11.69 -12.28 17.86
CA VAL A 53 -10.34 -11.68 17.93
C VAL A 53 -9.69 -11.64 16.54
N ASN A 54 -9.79 -12.72 15.77
CA ASN A 54 -9.25 -12.79 14.42
C ASN A 54 -10.02 -11.88 13.46
N ALA A 55 -11.34 -11.78 13.58
CA ALA A 55 -12.17 -10.87 12.80
C ALA A 55 -11.77 -9.38 13.05
N ASN A 56 -11.60 -8.99 14.29
CA ASN A 56 -11.12 -7.64 14.64
C ASN A 56 -9.72 -7.36 14.08
N LYS A 57 -8.81 -8.32 14.16
CA LYS A 57 -7.48 -8.21 13.56
C LYS A 57 -7.55 -8.00 12.05
N LEU A 58 -8.41 -8.75 11.36
CA LEU A 58 -8.62 -8.61 9.93
C LEU A 58 -9.14 -7.21 9.57
N GLN A 59 -10.11 -6.69 10.32
CA GLN A 59 -10.65 -5.34 10.11
C GLN A 59 -9.57 -4.25 10.32
N LEU A 60 -8.74 -4.36 11.37
CA LEU A 60 -7.63 -3.42 11.60
C LEU A 60 -6.61 -3.48 10.45
N SER A 61 -6.30 -4.67 9.95
CA SER A 61 -5.39 -4.83 8.81
C SER A 61 -5.97 -4.24 7.53
N ALA A 62 -7.28 -4.39 7.29
CA ALA A 62 -7.99 -3.78 6.17
C ALA A 62 -7.99 -2.24 6.26
N LEU A 63 -8.22 -1.69 7.46
CA LEU A 63 -8.11 -0.25 7.70
C LEU A 63 -6.70 0.27 7.41
N ALA A 64 -5.67 -0.41 7.92
CA ALA A 64 -4.27 -0.05 7.67
C ALA A 64 -3.93 -0.08 6.17
N TYR A 65 -4.43 -1.08 5.44
CA TYR A 65 -4.28 -1.17 3.99
C TYR A 65 -4.95 0.00 3.26
N ASN A 66 -6.16 0.38 3.66
CA ASN A 66 -6.86 1.52 3.07
C ASN A 66 -6.15 2.85 3.36
N LEU A 67 -5.63 3.05 4.58
CA LEU A 67 -4.81 4.21 4.93
C LEU A 67 -3.55 4.29 4.07
N LEU A 68 -2.88 3.15 3.82
CA LEU A 68 -1.74 3.11 2.91
C LEU A 68 -2.13 3.52 1.49
N ASN A 69 -3.28 3.06 0.98
CA ASN A 69 -3.74 3.42 -0.35
C ASN A 69 -4.06 4.92 -0.47
N TRP A 70 -4.64 5.52 0.57
CA TRP A 70 -4.82 6.98 0.64
C TRP A 70 -3.48 7.70 0.67
N PHE A 71 -2.55 7.25 1.50
CA PHE A 71 -1.19 7.78 1.55
C PHE A 71 -0.50 7.74 0.18
N ARG A 72 -0.62 6.61 -0.54
CA ARG A 72 -0.10 6.48 -1.92
C ARG A 72 -0.68 7.51 -2.88
N ARG A 73 -1.99 7.74 -2.81
CA ARG A 73 -2.71 8.61 -3.75
C ARG A 73 -2.48 10.09 -3.45
N LEU A 74 -2.52 10.46 -2.19
CA LEU A 74 -2.57 11.85 -1.74
C LEU A 74 -1.18 12.43 -1.48
N VAL A 75 -0.23 11.61 -1.01
CA VAL A 75 1.03 12.09 -0.44
C VAL A 75 2.24 11.69 -1.26
N LEU A 76 2.28 10.44 -1.74
CA LEU A 76 3.48 9.93 -2.41
C LEU A 76 3.71 10.60 -3.78
N PRO A 77 4.98 10.92 -4.12
CA PRO A 77 5.38 11.27 -5.47
C PRO A 77 4.96 10.20 -6.48
N VAL A 78 4.64 10.59 -7.70
CA VAL A 78 4.12 9.68 -8.75
C VAL A 78 4.99 8.45 -8.94
N LYS A 79 6.32 8.62 -8.90
CA LYS A 79 7.31 7.53 -9.05
C LYS A 79 7.24 6.47 -7.94
N MET A 80 6.71 6.82 -6.75
CA MET A 80 6.62 5.93 -5.59
C MET A 80 5.26 5.28 -5.43
N ARG A 81 4.21 5.75 -6.09
CA ARG A 81 2.83 5.26 -5.91
C ARG A 81 2.64 3.79 -6.22
N LYS A 82 3.43 3.25 -7.16
CA LYS A 82 3.36 1.84 -7.59
C LYS A 82 4.29 0.91 -6.79
N LEU A 83 5.07 1.44 -5.85
CA LEU A 83 5.98 0.62 -5.05
C LEU A 83 5.20 -0.26 -4.07
N ARG A 84 5.72 -1.47 -3.84
CA ARG A 84 5.18 -2.38 -2.83
C ARG A 84 5.38 -1.79 -1.43
N ILE A 85 4.52 -2.18 -0.48
CA ILE A 85 4.59 -1.68 0.90
C ILE A 85 5.93 -1.96 1.56
N ASP A 86 6.54 -3.13 1.32
CA ASP A 86 7.84 -3.47 1.89
C ASP A 86 8.93 -2.51 1.43
N THR A 87 8.88 -2.12 0.15
CA THR A 87 9.80 -1.11 -0.42
C THR A 87 9.54 0.27 0.17
N LEU A 88 8.27 0.65 0.36
CA LEU A 88 7.92 1.91 1.01
C LEU A 88 8.40 1.95 2.46
N ARG A 89 8.21 0.87 3.22
CA ARG A 89 8.73 0.76 4.58
C ARG A 89 10.24 0.92 4.65
N LEU A 90 10.96 0.27 3.72
CA LEU A 90 12.41 0.38 3.66
C LEU A 90 12.87 1.81 3.38
N LYS A 91 12.22 2.49 2.42
CA LYS A 91 12.62 3.81 1.96
C LYS A 91 12.20 4.95 2.89
N LEU A 92 11.09 4.80 3.62
CA LEU A 92 10.47 5.88 4.38
C LEU A 92 10.47 5.67 5.89
N ILE A 93 10.40 4.42 6.36
CA ILE A 93 10.26 4.12 7.78
C ILE A 93 11.58 3.61 8.38
N LYS A 94 12.27 2.71 7.67
CA LYS A 94 13.54 2.12 8.14
C LYS A 94 14.74 3.03 7.86
N ILE A 95 14.61 4.32 8.19
CA ILE A 95 15.69 5.31 8.07
C ILE A 95 16.34 5.44 9.44
N ALA A 96 17.67 5.32 9.48
CA ALA A 96 18.42 5.54 10.71
C ALA A 96 18.24 6.99 11.20
N ALA A 97 17.90 7.15 12.48
CA ALA A 97 17.68 8.44 13.09
C ALA A 97 18.29 8.51 14.49
N LYS A 98 18.82 9.69 14.86
CA LYS A 98 19.22 10.01 16.22
C LYS A 98 18.15 10.89 16.86
N ILE A 99 17.67 10.48 18.04
CA ILE A 99 16.73 11.27 18.83
C ILE A 99 17.53 12.18 19.75
N ILE A 100 17.27 13.48 19.69
CA ILE A 100 17.88 14.51 20.56
C ILE A 100 16.77 15.12 21.39
N HIS A 101 16.91 15.04 22.71
CA HIS A 101 16.04 15.71 23.65
C HIS A 101 16.62 17.09 24.00
N SER A 102 15.81 18.11 23.87
CA SER A 102 16.04 19.47 24.38
C SER A 102 14.92 19.78 25.37
N ALA A 103 15.08 20.79 26.23
CA ALA A 103 14.12 21.12 27.29
C ALA A 103 12.65 21.24 26.82
N ARG A 104 12.41 21.63 25.54
CA ARG A 104 11.08 21.87 24.97
C ARG A 104 10.78 21.05 23.72
N TYR A 105 11.78 20.37 23.12
CA TYR A 105 11.62 19.75 21.81
C TYR A 105 12.30 18.38 21.76
N ILE A 106 11.67 17.48 21.03
CA ILE A 106 12.26 16.21 20.61
C ILE A 106 12.60 16.37 19.12
N THR A 107 13.88 16.30 18.79
CA THR A 107 14.35 16.44 17.41
C THR A 107 14.82 15.08 16.88
N PHE A 108 14.28 14.68 15.75
CA PHE A 108 14.73 13.51 15.00
C PHE A 108 15.74 13.95 13.94
N LYS A 109 17.01 13.63 14.16
CA LYS A 109 18.05 13.83 13.13
C LYS A 109 18.15 12.58 12.30
N LEU A 110 17.65 12.65 11.07
CA LEU A 110 17.75 11.56 10.10
C LEU A 110 19.17 11.49 9.54
N CYS A 111 19.57 10.27 9.10
CA CYS A 111 20.87 10.06 8.47
C CYS A 111 21.01 10.92 7.21
N SER A 112 22.05 11.73 7.15
CA SER A 112 22.35 12.62 5.99
C SER A 112 22.74 11.84 4.72
N SER A 113 23.24 10.61 4.88
CA SER A 113 23.59 9.71 3.76
C SER A 113 22.39 8.92 3.22
N CYS A 114 21.16 9.24 3.64
CA CYS A 114 19.97 8.55 3.16
C CYS A 114 19.73 8.87 1.68
N PRO A 115 19.76 7.87 0.77
CA PRO A 115 19.59 8.11 -0.68
C PRO A 115 18.18 8.59 -1.04
N TYR A 116 17.22 8.47 -0.11
CA TYR A 116 15.81 8.84 -0.30
C TYR A 116 15.44 10.15 0.41
N GLN A 117 16.41 10.95 0.82
CA GLN A 117 16.20 12.19 1.57
C GLN A 117 15.27 13.16 0.84
N ASN A 118 15.49 13.39 -0.45
CA ASN A 118 14.68 14.31 -1.26
C ASN A 118 13.22 13.84 -1.34
N ASP A 119 13.00 12.53 -1.57
CA ASP A 119 11.67 11.95 -1.63
C ASP A 119 10.95 12.07 -0.28
N TYR A 120 11.67 11.84 0.81
CA TYR A 120 11.16 11.97 2.18
C TYR A 120 10.72 13.42 2.48
N LEU A 121 11.54 14.41 2.13
CA LEU A 121 11.20 15.81 2.31
C LEU A 121 10.03 16.27 1.44
N GLU A 122 9.94 15.76 0.21
CA GLU A 122 8.77 16.01 -0.67
C GLU A 122 7.50 15.46 -0.04
N ILE A 123 7.53 14.25 0.50
CA ILE A 123 6.41 13.61 1.18
C ILE A 123 5.96 14.44 2.40
N LEU A 124 6.90 14.92 3.22
CA LEU A 124 6.57 15.77 4.37
C LEU A 124 5.90 17.08 3.95
N ARG A 125 6.36 17.70 2.85
CA ARG A 125 5.71 18.91 2.29
C ARG A 125 4.29 18.58 1.81
N ASN A 126 4.11 17.46 1.12
CA ASN A 126 2.80 17.02 0.65
C ASN A 126 1.83 16.78 1.82
N ILE A 127 2.30 16.14 2.92
CA ILE A 127 1.50 15.96 4.13
C ILE A 127 1.09 17.32 4.72
N LYS A 128 2.04 18.26 4.83
CA LYS A 128 1.77 19.60 5.38
C LYS A 128 0.75 20.38 4.54
N ASN A 129 0.72 20.14 3.25
CA ASN A 129 -0.18 20.83 2.31
C ASN A 129 -1.53 20.11 2.12
N LEU A 130 -1.75 18.98 2.81
CA LEU A 130 -3.05 18.31 2.79
C LEU A 130 -4.08 19.21 3.50
N THR A 131 -4.95 19.83 2.70
CA THR A 131 -6.15 20.48 3.22
C THR A 131 -7.27 19.44 3.27
N VAL A 132 -7.70 19.08 4.47
CA VAL A 132 -8.91 18.28 4.66
C VAL A 132 -10.10 19.20 4.46
N LYS A 133 -10.79 19.10 3.34
CA LYS A 133 -12.13 19.68 3.19
C LYS A 133 -13.09 18.71 3.87
N LEU A 134 -13.58 19.09 5.03
CA LEU A 134 -14.75 18.45 5.66
C LEU A 134 -15.98 19.09 4.97
N GLU A 135 -16.60 18.35 4.05
CA GLU A 135 -17.94 18.64 3.53
C GLU A 135 -18.98 18.06 4.48
#